data_d98030607f3ba39766ce6c691d5678a3
#
_entry.id   d98030607f3ba39766ce6c691d5678a3
#
_cell.length_a   1.000
_cell.length_b   1.000
_cell.length_c   1.000
_cell.angle_alpha   90.00
_cell.angle_beta   90.00
_cell.angle_gamma   90.00
#
_symmetry.space_group_name_H-M   'P 1'
#
loop_
_entity.id
_entity.type
_entity.pdbx_description
1 polymer ?
#
loop_
_entity_poly.entity_id
_entity_poly.type
_entity_poly.pdbx_seq_one_letter_code
_entity_poly.pdbx_strand_id
1 'polypeptide(L)'
;PEYHIINLDKLTYAGNLANLKDIEDKPNYTFVRGDICDFELMLKLMNDYQVDGIIHLAAESHVDRSIKDPFTFAQTNVMGTLSLLQAAKTYWESLPEGYEGKRFYHISTDEVYGALQMTHPEGVAAPFSTKASKWQEPRGLWRGVLRRNHQVQSPFSLLGFQGQQRPLCTCFPRTYGMPTIVTNCSNNYGPYQFPEKLIPLFINNIRHRKPLPVYGKGENVRDWLYVVDHARAIDVIFTRKVAETYNIGRFQR
;
A
#
# COMPACT_ATOMS: atom_id res chain seq x y z
N PRO A 1 -9.57 -16.83 15.56
CA PRO A 1 -9.50 -15.49 14.98
C PRO A 1 -10.93 -15.01 14.68
N GLU A 2 -11.14 -13.73 14.92
CA GLU A 2 -12.45 -13.10 14.78
C GLU A 2 -12.80 -12.75 13.32
N TYR A 3 -11.82 -12.81 12.41
CA TYR A 3 -11.99 -12.40 11.02
C TYR A 3 -11.93 -13.57 10.05
N HIS A 4 -12.77 -13.52 9.02
CA HIS A 4 -12.62 -14.33 7.82
C HIS A 4 -11.88 -13.49 6.76
N ILE A 5 -10.79 -14.01 6.23
CA ILE A 5 -9.96 -13.33 5.24
C ILE A 5 -10.24 -13.87 3.84
N ILE A 6 -10.71 -13.02 2.96
CA ILE A 6 -10.84 -13.30 1.53
C ILE A 6 -9.64 -12.67 0.82
N ASN A 7 -8.72 -13.50 0.37
CA ASN A 7 -7.55 -13.05 -0.37
C ASN A 7 -7.82 -13.12 -1.88
N LEU A 8 -8.00 -11.95 -2.48
CA LEU A 8 -8.18 -11.82 -3.93
C LEU A 8 -6.84 -11.46 -4.58
N ASP A 9 -6.40 -12.25 -5.55
CA ASP A 9 -5.21 -11.96 -6.34
C ASP A 9 -5.39 -12.41 -7.80
N LYS A 10 -4.93 -11.59 -8.73
CA LYS A 10 -4.98 -11.89 -10.16
C LYS A 10 -3.97 -12.96 -10.58
N LEU A 11 -2.94 -13.20 -9.74
CA LEU A 11 -1.80 -14.07 -10.00
C LEU A 11 -1.09 -13.71 -11.31
N THR A 12 -0.63 -12.46 -11.39
CA THR A 12 0.23 -12.00 -12.46
C THR A 12 1.65 -12.57 -12.33
N TYR A 13 2.63 -12.03 -13.03
CA TYR A 13 4.00 -12.55 -13.08
C TYR A 13 4.70 -12.72 -11.72
N ALA A 14 4.32 -11.93 -10.72
CA ALA A 14 4.88 -12.00 -9.36
C ALA A 14 4.02 -12.85 -8.39
N GLY A 15 2.84 -13.29 -8.83
CA GLY A 15 1.93 -14.11 -8.02
C GLY A 15 2.50 -15.51 -7.78
N ASN A 16 2.51 -15.95 -6.51
CA ASN A 16 3.01 -17.28 -6.14
C ASN A 16 2.21 -17.87 -4.98
N LEU A 17 1.34 -18.83 -5.28
CA LEU A 17 0.52 -19.52 -4.29
C LEU A 17 1.34 -20.29 -3.24
N ALA A 18 2.59 -20.66 -3.56
CA ALA A 18 3.45 -21.33 -2.57
C ALA A 18 3.72 -20.48 -1.32
N ASN A 19 3.55 -19.16 -1.41
CA ASN A 19 3.67 -18.25 -0.26
C ASN A 19 2.50 -18.38 0.74
N LEU A 20 1.43 -19.07 0.36
CA LEU A 20 0.18 -19.18 1.14
C LEU A 20 0.03 -20.53 1.82
N LYS A 21 0.97 -21.47 1.63
CA LYS A 21 0.89 -22.86 2.15
C LYS A 21 0.62 -22.96 3.64
N ASP A 22 1.11 -22.00 4.44
CA ASP A 22 0.94 -22.01 5.89
C ASP A 22 -0.47 -21.61 6.34
N ILE A 23 -1.26 -21.04 5.41
CA ILE A 23 -2.58 -20.48 5.71
C ILE A 23 -3.70 -20.97 4.81
N GLU A 24 -3.40 -21.63 3.68
CA GLU A 24 -4.38 -22.02 2.66
C GLU A 24 -5.49 -22.95 3.20
N ASP A 25 -5.17 -23.81 4.16
CA ASP A 25 -6.11 -24.77 4.77
C ASP A 25 -6.83 -24.24 6.02
N LYS A 26 -6.62 -22.96 6.38
CA LYS A 26 -7.26 -22.42 7.58
C LYS A 26 -8.76 -22.14 7.34
N PRO A 27 -9.64 -22.50 8.29
CA PRO A 27 -11.10 -22.39 8.11
C PRO A 27 -11.60 -20.94 7.95
N ASN A 28 -10.80 -19.97 8.35
CA ASN A 28 -11.10 -18.54 8.25
C ASN A 28 -10.38 -17.86 7.10
N TYR A 29 -9.89 -18.62 6.11
CA TYR A 29 -9.19 -18.11 4.95
C TYR A 29 -9.80 -18.65 3.66
N THR A 30 -9.99 -17.77 2.68
CA THR A 30 -10.47 -18.12 1.34
C THR A 30 -9.63 -17.41 0.31
N PHE A 31 -9.08 -18.16 -0.66
CA PHE A 31 -8.40 -17.58 -1.81
C PHE A 31 -9.35 -17.48 -3.00
N VAL A 32 -9.35 -16.33 -3.65
CA VAL A 32 -10.11 -16.08 -4.90
C VAL A 32 -9.16 -15.55 -5.96
N ARG A 33 -9.10 -16.23 -7.10
CA ARG A 33 -8.40 -15.69 -8.25
C ARG A 33 -9.28 -14.72 -9.01
N GLY A 34 -8.90 -13.44 -9.08
CA GLY A 34 -9.69 -12.42 -9.75
C GLY A 34 -8.94 -11.11 -9.96
N ASP A 35 -9.51 -10.26 -10.80
CA ASP A 35 -8.96 -8.92 -11.12
C ASP A 35 -9.79 -7.85 -10.42
N ILE A 36 -9.14 -6.93 -9.73
CA ILE A 36 -9.80 -5.77 -9.10
C ILE A 36 -10.50 -4.84 -10.10
N CYS A 37 -10.15 -4.94 -11.39
CA CYS A 37 -10.83 -4.21 -12.47
C CYS A 37 -12.20 -4.79 -12.82
N ASP A 38 -12.48 -6.02 -12.39
CA ASP A 38 -13.79 -6.67 -12.60
C ASP A 38 -14.78 -6.22 -11.52
N PHE A 39 -15.54 -5.17 -11.84
CA PHE A 39 -16.50 -4.57 -10.90
C PHE A 39 -17.57 -5.57 -10.44
N GLU A 40 -18.09 -6.39 -11.37
CA GLU A 40 -19.16 -7.35 -11.05
C GLU A 40 -18.65 -8.44 -10.10
N LEU A 41 -17.42 -8.94 -10.34
CA LEU A 41 -16.78 -9.87 -9.42
C LEU A 41 -16.56 -9.22 -8.03
N MET A 42 -16.07 -7.97 -7.98
CA MET A 42 -15.88 -7.28 -6.70
C MET A 42 -17.20 -7.14 -5.95
N LEU A 43 -18.25 -6.69 -6.60
CA LEU A 43 -19.56 -6.53 -5.99
C LEU A 43 -20.15 -7.88 -5.52
N LYS A 44 -19.99 -8.92 -6.35
CA LYS A 44 -20.40 -10.29 -5.99
C LYS A 44 -19.68 -10.77 -4.72
N LEU A 45 -18.36 -10.65 -4.64
CA LEU A 45 -17.58 -11.08 -3.48
C LEU A 45 -17.97 -10.32 -2.20
N MET A 46 -18.23 -9.01 -2.32
CA MET A 46 -18.68 -8.22 -1.17
C MET A 46 -20.02 -8.70 -0.63
N ASN A 47 -20.96 -9.05 -1.49
CA ASN A 47 -22.25 -9.60 -1.12
C ASN A 47 -22.13 -11.03 -0.55
N ASP A 48 -21.43 -11.93 -1.24
CA ASP A 48 -21.32 -13.34 -0.85
C ASP A 48 -20.64 -13.52 0.51
N TYR A 49 -19.63 -12.69 0.81
CA TYR A 49 -18.86 -12.79 2.05
C TYR A 49 -19.18 -11.71 3.08
N GLN A 50 -20.14 -10.84 2.81
CA GLN A 50 -20.54 -9.73 3.71
C GLN A 50 -19.32 -8.91 4.17
N VAL A 51 -18.56 -8.40 3.21
CA VAL A 51 -17.26 -7.75 3.45
C VAL A 51 -17.41 -6.43 4.22
N ASP A 52 -16.87 -6.36 5.44
CA ASP A 52 -16.86 -5.16 6.28
C ASP A 52 -15.62 -4.29 6.08
N GLY A 53 -14.54 -4.89 5.60
CA GLY A 53 -13.28 -4.17 5.46
C GLY A 53 -12.45 -4.64 4.28
N ILE A 54 -11.75 -3.69 3.66
CA ILE A 54 -10.89 -3.93 2.51
C ILE A 54 -9.50 -3.43 2.83
N ILE A 55 -8.48 -4.27 2.61
CA ILE A 55 -7.07 -3.90 2.64
C ILE A 55 -6.55 -4.03 1.21
N HIS A 56 -6.42 -2.90 0.54
CA HIS A 56 -6.06 -2.83 -0.87
C HIS A 56 -4.53 -2.70 -1.03
N LEU A 57 -3.88 -3.82 -1.38
CA LEU A 57 -2.45 -3.93 -1.68
C LEU A 57 -2.16 -4.11 -3.17
N ALA A 58 -3.18 -4.44 -3.98
CA ALA A 58 -2.98 -4.73 -5.39
C ALA A 58 -2.50 -3.49 -6.15
N ALA A 59 -1.35 -3.59 -6.80
CA ALA A 59 -0.78 -2.55 -7.64
C ALA A 59 0.31 -3.10 -8.55
N GLU A 60 0.46 -2.49 -9.73
CA GLU A 60 1.69 -2.59 -10.52
C GLU A 60 2.71 -1.60 -9.93
N SER A 61 3.93 -2.08 -9.62
CA SER A 61 4.93 -1.31 -8.84
C SER A 61 6.35 -1.35 -9.38
N HIS A 62 6.58 -1.86 -10.60
CA HIS A 62 7.91 -1.96 -11.19
C HIS A 62 8.21 -0.83 -12.16
N VAL A 63 9.24 -0.01 -11.87
CA VAL A 63 9.58 1.21 -12.63
C VAL A 63 9.80 0.94 -14.12
N ASP A 64 10.69 0.00 -14.47
CA ASP A 64 11.02 -0.27 -15.87
C ASP A 64 9.84 -0.81 -16.68
N ARG A 65 8.94 -1.55 -16.01
CA ARG A 65 7.71 -2.04 -16.63
C ARG A 65 6.72 -0.92 -16.93
N SER A 66 6.60 0.06 -16.05
CA SER A 66 5.69 1.19 -16.27
C SER A 66 6.12 2.08 -17.44
N ILE A 67 7.43 2.17 -17.69
CA ILE A 67 7.95 2.90 -18.84
C ILE A 67 7.61 2.15 -20.14
N LYS A 68 7.67 0.83 -20.11
CA LYS A 68 7.38 -0.02 -21.28
C LYS A 68 5.88 -0.17 -21.56
N ASP A 69 5.07 -0.28 -20.53
CA ASP A 69 3.62 -0.48 -20.63
C ASP A 69 2.86 0.36 -19.59
N PRO A 70 2.72 1.66 -19.82
CA PRO A 70 2.00 2.56 -18.92
C PRO A 70 0.50 2.26 -18.85
N PHE A 71 -0.09 1.64 -19.89
CA PHE A 71 -1.52 1.35 -19.93
C PHE A 71 -1.90 0.28 -18.90
N THR A 72 -1.13 -0.77 -18.75
CA THR A 72 -1.35 -1.80 -17.70
C THR A 72 -1.27 -1.19 -16.31
N PHE A 73 -0.36 -0.24 -16.09
CA PHE A 73 -0.27 0.49 -14.82
C PHE A 73 -1.48 1.38 -14.55
N ALA A 74 -1.94 2.14 -15.55
CA ALA A 74 -3.15 2.94 -15.43
C ALA A 74 -4.38 2.06 -15.17
N GLN A 75 -4.51 0.97 -15.91
CA GLN A 75 -5.62 0.03 -15.76
C GLN A 75 -5.66 -0.57 -14.35
N THR A 76 -4.55 -1.13 -13.87
CA THR A 76 -4.52 -1.75 -12.55
C THR A 76 -4.60 -0.72 -11.43
N ASN A 77 -3.73 0.29 -11.46
CA ASN A 77 -3.59 1.19 -10.31
C ASN A 77 -4.72 2.22 -10.24
N VAL A 78 -5.19 2.75 -11.36
CA VAL A 78 -6.24 3.78 -11.35
C VAL A 78 -7.62 3.14 -11.50
N MET A 79 -7.85 2.41 -12.59
CA MET A 79 -9.16 1.84 -12.86
C MET A 79 -9.53 0.72 -11.89
N GLY A 80 -8.57 -0.15 -11.54
CA GLY A 80 -8.79 -1.22 -10.55
C GLY A 80 -9.10 -0.66 -9.16
N THR A 81 -8.37 0.37 -8.71
CA THR A 81 -8.67 1.03 -7.43
C THR A 81 -10.05 1.70 -7.46
N LEU A 82 -10.41 2.38 -8.56
CA LEU A 82 -11.71 2.99 -8.71
C LEU A 82 -12.84 1.94 -8.72
N SER A 83 -12.66 0.84 -9.43
CA SER A 83 -13.61 -0.28 -9.47
C SER A 83 -13.85 -0.84 -8.06
N LEU A 84 -12.78 -1.08 -7.30
CA LEU A 84 -12.87 -1.60 -5.94
C LEU A 84 -13.54 -0.61 -4.97
N LEU A 85 -13.20 0.68 -5.05
CA LEU A 85 -13.85 1.74 -4.26
C LEU A 85 -15.34 1.85 -4.59
N GLN A 86 -15.69 1.81 -5.87
CA GLN A 86 -17.08 1.92 -6.31
C GLN A 86 -17.89 0.69 -5.90
N ALA A 87 -17.32 -0.52 -5.99
CA ALA A 87 -17.98 -1.74 -5.53
C ALA A 87 -18.23 -1.70 -4.02
N ALA A 88 -17.22 -1.29 -3.23
CA ALA A 88 -17.36 -1.10 -1.78
C ALA A 88 -18.46 -0.09 -1.43
N LYS A 89 -18.45 1.06 -2.11
CA LYS A 89 -19.48 2.09 -1.96
C LYS A 89 -20.87 1.54 -2.26
N THR A 90 -21.05 0.90 -3.41
CA THR A 90 -22.34 0.36 -3.83
C THR A 90 -22.88 -0.66 -2.86
N TYR A 91 -22.02 -1.58 -2.39
CA TYR A 91 -22.41 -2.61 -1.44
C TYR A 91 -22.73 -2.02 -0.07
N TRP A 92 -21.86 -1.22 0.53
CA TRP A 92 -22.08 -0.68 1.88
C TRP A 92 -23.25 0.29 1.94
N GLU A 93 -23.49 1.12 0.92
CA GLU A 93 -24.67 1.99 0.85
C GLU A 93 -25.98 1.21 0.68
N SER A 94 -25.94 -0.04 0.24
CA SER A 94 -27.14 -0.90 0.19
C SER A 94 -27.52 -1.52 1.53
N LEU A 95 -26.63 -1.46 2.52
CA LEU A 95 -26.85 -2.02 3.86
C LEU A 95 -27.56 -1.00 4.76
N PRO A 96 -28.41 -1.46 5.69
CA PRO A 96 -29.10 -0.56 6.64
C PRO A 96 -28.14 0.29 7.48
N GLU A 97 -27.00 -0.28 7.89
CA GLU A 97 -25.97 0.38 8.68
C GLU A 97 -25.05 1.29 7.84
N GLY A 98 -25.11 1.21 6.51
CA GLY A 98 -24.27 1.98 5.61
C GLY A 98 -22.78 1.78 5.86
N TYR A 99 -22.09 2.86 6.20
CA TYR A 99 -20.63 2.85 6.46
C TYR A 99 -20.26 2.56 7.92
N GLU A 100 -21.21 2.32 8.82
CA GLU A 100 -20.89 2.02 10.22
C GLU A 100 -20.11 0.70 10.32
N GLY A 101 -18.98 0.73 11.03
CA GLY A 101 -18.08 -0.42 11.16
C GLY A 101 -17.26 -0.77 9.91
N LYS A 102 -17.50 -0.12 8.76
CA LYS A 102 -16.81 -0.42 7.51
C LYS A 102 -15.47 0.31 7.40
N ARG A 103 -14.53 -0.24 6.62
CA ARG A 103 -13.21 0.39 6.38
C ARG A 103 -12.62 0.02 5.03
N PHE A 104 -12.18 1.03 4.30
CA PHE A 104 -11.35 0.85 3.11
C PHE A 104 -9.93 1.34 3.40
N TYR A 105 -8.97 0.43 3.37
CA TYR A 105 -7.57 0.71 3.65
C TYR A 105 -6.76 0.60 2.36
N HIS A 106 -6.16 1.70 1.92
CA HIS A 106 -5.31 1.75 0.74
C HIS A 106 -3.84 1.90 1.13
N ILE A 107 -2.99 1.03 0.58
CA ILE A 107 -1.55 1.08 0.76
C ILE A 107 -0.92 1.82 -0.41
N SER A 108 -0.31 2.95 -0.10
CA SER A 108 0.47 3.79 -1.00
C SER A 108 1.95 3.77 -0.59
N THR A 109 2.76 4.59 -1.21
CA THR A 109 4.20 4.66 -1.00
C THR A 109 4.63 6.07 -0.59
N ASP A 110 5.77 6.21 0.09
CA ASP A 110 6.41 7.50 0.39
C ASP A 110 6.92 8.22 -0.87
N GLU A 111 7.11 7.48 -1.96
CA GLU A 111 7.51 8.05 -3.26
C GLU A 111 6.50 9.06 -3.82
N VAL A 112 5.24 9.05 -3.36
CA VAL A 112 4.23 10.06 -3.75
C VAL A 112 4.60 11.48 -3.30
N TYR A 113 5.54 11.63 -2.37
CA TYR A 113 6.05 12.93 -1.93
C TYR A 113 7.14 13.50 -2.86
N GLY A 114 7.55 12.76 -3.89
CA GLY A 114 8.61 13.15 -4.83
C GLY A 114 10.01 12.83 -4.35
N ALA A 115 11.00 13.14 -5.17
CA ALA A 115 12.41 12.98 -4.82
C ALA A 115 12.83 13.98 -3.74
N LEU A 116 13.66 13.53 -2.80
CA LEU A 116 14.33 14.43 -1.87
C LEU A 116 15.28 15.34 -2.67
N GLN A 117 15.05 16.65 -2.65
CA GLN A 117 16.03 17.58 -3.16
C GLN A 117 17.21 17.63 -2.20
N MET A 118 18.39 17.21 -2.65
CA MET A 118 19.64 17.44 -1.95
C MET A 118 19.96 18.94 -2.04
N THR A 119 19.44 19.76 -1.13
CA THR A 119 19.86 21.14 -0.99
C THR A 119 21.19 21.19 -0.25
N HIS A 120 22.11 22.03 -0.73
CA HIS A 120 23.42 22.32 -0.11
C HIS A 120 23.27 22.68 1.36
N PRO A 121 24.33 22.50 2.21
CA PRO A 121 24.25 22.55 3.67
C PRO A 121 23.87 23.90 4.30
N GLU A 122 23.65 24.94 3.54
CA GLU A 122 23.25 26.27 4.04
C GLU A 122 21.76 26.56 3.78
N GLY A 123 20.87 25.79 4.30
CA GLY A 123 19.44 26.09 4.17
C GLY A 123 18.51 24.89 4.16
N VAL A 124 18.82 23.92 4.95
CA VAL A 124 17.97 22.73 5.08
C VAL A 124 16.73 23.10 5.90
N ALA A 125 15.68 23.55 5.22
CA ALA A 125 14.35 23.25 5.71
C ALA A 125 14.22 21.73 5.60
N ALA A 126 14.33 21.04 6.74
CA ALA A 126 14.12 19.60 6.80
C ALA A 126 12.80 19.27 6.11
N PRO A 127 12.77 18.39 5.07
CA PRO A 127 11.53 18.04 4.37
C PRO A 127 10.52 17.33 5.26
N PHE A 128 10.84 17.16 6.52
CA PHE A 128 10.07 16.49 7.53
C PHE A 128 9.90 17.34 8.80
N SER A 129 9.33 18.55 8.67
CA SER A 129 8.80 19.26 9.83
C SER A 129 7.59 18.49 10.39
N THR A 130 7.87 17.59 11.30
CA THR A 130 6.88 16.92 12.11
C THR A 130 6.45 17.88 13.22
N LYS A 131 5.33 18.55 13.09
CA LYS A 131 4.57 18.88 14.29
C LYS A 131 3.95 17.58 14.79
N ALA A 132 4.70 16.87 15.63
CA ALA A 132 4.18 15.76 16.39
C ALA A 132 3.06 16.30 17.28
N SER A 133 1.81 15.92 17.00
CA SER A 133 0.78 16.02 18.03
C SER A 133 1.21 15.09 19.15
N LYS A 134 1.25 15.63 20.39
CA LYS A 134 1.61 14.90 21.61
C LYS A 134 0.67 13.70 21.77
N TRP A 135 1.14 12.54 21.37
CA TRP A 135 0.53 11.29 21.74
C TRP A 135 1.30 10.71 22.92
N GLN A 136 0.62 10.54 24.06
CA GLN A 136 1.13 9.73 25.14
C GLN A 136 0.82 8.27 24.79
N GLU A 137 1.86 7.52 24.46
CA GLU A 137 1.77 6.09 24.17
C GLU A 137 1.57 5.25 25.44
N PRO A 138 0.82 4.13 25.34
CA PRO A 138 1.05 3.02 26.24
C PRO A 138 2.47 2.50 26.00
N ARG A 139 3.28 2.43 27.06
CA ARG A 139 4.70 2.02 26.99
C ARG A 139 4.82 0.66 26.32
N GLY A 140 5.51 0.60 25.18
CA GLY A 140 6.10 -0.63 24.70
C GLY A 140 5.92 -1.03 23.24
N LEU A 141 5.08 -0.40 22.41
CA LEU A 141 4.91 -0.80 21.02
C LEU A 141 4.78 0.40 20.06
N TRP A 142 5.66 0.47 19.05
CA TRP A 142 5.58 1.26 17.82
C TRP A 142 5.88 2.77 17.88
N ARG A 143 7.12 3.13 17.59
CA ARG A 143 7.57 4.52 17.33
C ARG A 143 7.59 4.85 15.81
N GLY A 144 6.59 4.47 15.02
CA GLY A 144 6.74 4.58 13.57
C GLY A 144 5.56 5.14 12.77
N VAL A 145 4.44 5.55 13.40
CA VAL A 145 3.27 6.05 12.68
C VAL A 145 3.14 7.56 12.81
N LEU A 146 3.28 8.30 11.70
CA LEU A 146 3.19 9.76 11.67
C LEU A 146 2.01 10.23 10.81
N ARG A 147 1.22 11.19 11.32
CA ARG A 147 0.24 11.95 10.53
C ARG A 147 0.94 13.01 9.68
N ARG A 148 0.55 13.19 8.44
CA ARG A 148 1.04 14.27 7.58
C ARG A 148 -0.06 14.99 6.82
N ASN A 149 0.03 16.33 6.85
CA ASN A 149 -0.65 17.24 5.94
C ASN A 149 0.41 17.83 4.99
N HIS A 150 0.70 17.16 3.87
CA HIS A 150 1.52 17.72 2.80
C HIS A 150 0.88 17.48 1.43
N GLN A 151 0.97 18.50 0.58
CA GLN A 151 0.59 18.38 -0.83
C GLN A 151 1.52 17.42 -1.54
N VAL A 152 0.94 16.50 -2.31
CA VAL A 152 1.67 15.59 -3.17
C VAL A 152 2.18 16.35 -4.37
N GLN A 153 3.49 16.42 -4.55
CA GLN A 153 4.13 16.89 -5.77
C GLN A 153 4.70 15.68 -6.50
N SER A 154 4.04 15.25 -7.56
CA SER A 154 4.55 14.18 -8.41
C SER A 154 4.78 14.69 -9.82
N PRO A 155 6.01 14.69 -10.34
CA PRO A 155 6.26 14.86 -11.77
C PRO A 155 5.82 13.61 -12.54
N PHE A 156 5.53 13.78 -13.82
CA PHE A 156 5.04 12.77 -14.78
C PHE A 156 6.01 11.58 -14.92
N SER A 157 5.90 10.60 -14.03
CA SER A 157 6.63 9.33 -14.09
C SER A 157 5.77 8.24 -13.43
N LEU A 158 6.30 7.04 -13.25
CA LEU A 158 5.68 5.94 -12.50
C LEU A 158 5.08 6.38 -11.16
N LEU A 159 5.75 7.31 -10.49
CA LEU A 159 5.28 8.03 -9.30
C LEU A 159 3.91 8.69 -9.54
N GLY A 160 3.61 9.12 -10.78
CA GLY A 160 2.31 9.66 -11.17
C GLY A 160 1.18 8.65 -11.07
N PHE A 161 1.38 7.40 -11.49
CA PHE A 161 0.33 6.38 -11.44
C PHE A 161 0.05 5.86 -10.03
N GLN A 162 1.07 5.67 -9.21
CA GLN A 162 0.89 5.35 -7.78
C GLN A 162 0.35 6.55 -7.00
N GLY A 163 0.77 7.77 -7.36
CA GLY A 163 0.24 9.00 -6.80
C GLY A 163 -1.23 9.27 -7.14
N GLN A 164 -1.76 8.74 -8.25
CA GLN A 164 -3.15 8.95 -8.66
C GLN A 164 -4.17 8.06 -7.92
N GLN A 165 -3.76 6.93 -7.37
CA GLN A 165 -4.62 6.12 -6.49
C GLN A 165 -5.00 6.88 -5.22
N ARG A 166 -4.05 7.62 -4.66
CA ARG A 166 -4.26 8.40 -3.43
C ARG A 166 -5.35 9.47 -3.55
N PRO A 167 -5.40 10.34 -4.60
CA PRO A 167 -6.51 11.26 -4.79
C PRO A 167 -7.87 10.56 -4.84
N LEU A 168 -7.99 9.42 -5.50
CA LEU A 168 -9.23 8.63 -5.51
C LEU A 168 -9.63 8.24 -4.08
N CYS A 169 -8.73 7.63 -3.33
CA CYS A 169 -8.99 7.21 -1.94
C CYS A 169 -9.25 8.39 -0.99
N THR A 170 -8.75 9.59 -1.27
CA THR A 170 -8.98 10.79 -0.44
C THR A 170 -10.20 11.59 -0.84
N CYS A 171 -10.71 11.47 -2.08
CA CYS A 171 -11.94 12.13 -2.47
C CYS A 171 -13.20 11.38 -2.02
N PHE A 172 -13.18 10.05 -1.94
CA PHE A 172 -14.33 9.25 -1.50
C PHE A 172 -14.84 9.62 -0.10
N PRO A 173 -13.99 9.81 0.94
CA PRO A 173 -14.45 10.29 2.24
C PRO A 173 -15.12 11.67 2.17
N ARG A 174 -14.55 12.56 1.36
CA ARG A 174 -15.07 13.95 1.26
C ARG A 174 -16.39 14.03 0.49
N THR A 175 -16.55 13.18 -0.52
CA THR A 175 -17.72 13.22 -1.40
C THR A 175 -18.86 12.34 -0.89
N TYR A 176 -18.53 11.17 -0.34
CA TYR A 176 -19.52 10.15 0.03
C TYR A 176 -19.51 9.79 1.52
N GLY A 177 -18.60 10.35 2.32
CA GLY A 177 -18.47 9.97 3.74
C GLY A 177 -17.86 8.59 3.96
N MET A 178 -17.37 7.93 2.90
CA MET A 178 -16.82 6.57 2.97
C MET A 178 -15.53 6.53 3.81
N PRO A 179 -15.43 5.66 4.85
CA PRO A 179 -14.28 5.64 5.76
C PRO A 179 -13.05 5.02 5.09
N THR A 180 -12.22 5.85 4.47
CA THR A 180 -10.97 5.41 3.83
C THR A 180 -9.75 5.80 4.63
N ILE A 181 -8.84 4.84 4.76
CA ILE A 181 -7.51 5.00 5.33
C ILE A 181 -6.51 4.95 4.19
N VAL A 182 -5.56 5.87 4.16
CA VAL A 182 -4.45 5.84 3.22
C VAL A 182 -3.14 5.77 4.00
N THR A 183 -2.27 4.82 3.65
CA THR A 183 -0.94 4.77 4.23
C THR A 183 0.13 4.92 3.16
N ASN A 184 1.18 5.70 3.48
CA ASN A 184 2.37 5.81 2.65
C ASN A 184 3.50 5.10 3.39
N CYS A 185 3.95 3.97 2.85
CA CYS A 185 5.02 3.19 3.45
C CYS A 185 6.36 3.41 2.75
N SER A 186 7.45 3.29 3.48
CA SER A 186 8.79 3.21 2.91
C SER A 186 9.05 1.84 2.27
N ASN A 187 10.22 1.67 1.62
CA ASN A 187 10.54 0.45 0.89
C ASN A 187 10.54 -0.77 1.80
N ASN A 188 9.72 -1.75 1.47
CA ASN A 188 9.64 -2.98 2.24
C ASN A 188 10.76 -3.96 1.88
N TYR A 189 11.20 -4.75 2.86
CA TYR A 189 12.08 -5.90 2.67
C TYR A 189 11.68 -7.04 3.61
N GLY A 190 12.03 -8.27 3.25
CA GLY A 190 11.78 -9.43 4.10
C GLY A 190 11.43 -10.71 3.34
N PRO A 191 10.86 -11.70 4.04
CA PRO A 191 10.44 -12.96 3.45
C PRO A 191 9.49 -12.79 2.27
N TYR A 192 9.57 -13.69 1.30
CA TYR A 192 8.70 -13.76 0.11
C TYR A 192 8.78 -12.57 -0.84
N GLN A 193 9.72 -11.64 -0.65
CA GLN A 193 9.92 -10.53 -1.58
C GLN A 193 10.32 -11.06 -2.96
N PHE A 194 9.61 -10.61 -4.00
CA PHE A 194 9.85 -11.05 -5.38
C PHE A 194 11.28 -10.70 -5.85
N PRO A 195 12.00 -11.62 -6.53
CA PRO A 195 13.45 -11.50 -6.78
C PRO A 195 13.86 -10.42 -7.79
N GLU A 196 12.94 -9.67 -8.37
CA GLU A 196 13.26 -8.47 -9.18
C GLU A 196 13.59 -7.24 -8.30
N LYS A 197 13.19 -7.24 -7.03
CA LYS A 197 13.44 -6.12 -6.11
C LYS A 197 14.88 -6.14 -5.61
N LEU A 198 15.40 -4.96 -5.24
CA LEU A 198 16.82 -4.71 -4.98
C LEU A 198 17.48 -5.77 -4.07
N ILE A 199 16.92 -5.99 -2.88
CA ILE A 199 17.56 -6.85 -1.87
C ILE A 199 17.63 -8.31 -2.33
N PRO A 200 16.52 -8.97 -2.72
CA PRO A 200 16.59 -10.35 -3.17
C PRO A 200 17.34 -10.50 -4.50
N LEU A 201 17.29 -9.51 -5.40
CA LEU A 201 18.08 -9.50 -6.63
C LEU A 201 19.58 -9.50 -6.34
N PHE A 202 20.03 -8.64 -5.41
CA PHE A 202 21.43 -8.56 -5.03
C PHE A 202 21.90 -9.85 -4.37
N ILE A 203 21.12 -10.42 -3.43
CA ILE A 203 21.42 -11.70 -2.80
C ILE A 203 21.58 -12.81 -3.84
N ASN A 204 20.64 -12.88 -4.80
CA ASN A 204 20.68 -13.88 -5.86
C ASN A 204 21.90 -13.69 -6.78
N ASN A 205 22.19 -12.46 -7.19
CA ASN A 205 23.34 -12.16 -8.04
C ASN A 205 24.66 -12.47 -7.34
N ILE A 206 24.83 -12.12 -6.06
CA ILE A 206 26.02 -12.45 -5.26
C ILE A 206 26.21 -13.96 -5.19
N ARG A 207 25.15 -14.72 -4.88
CA ARG A 207 25.21 -16.21 -4.81
C ARG A 207 25.63 -16.84 -6.14
N HIS A 208 25.25 -16.24 -7.26
CA HIS A 208 25.58 -16.75 -8.60
C HIS A 208 26.77 -16.03 -9.25
N ARG A 209 27.52 -15.21 -8.49
CA ARG A 209 28.66 -14.42 -8.97
C ARG A 209 28.33 -13.55 -10.19
N LYS A 210 27.12 -13.04 -10.25
CA LYS A 210 26.66 -12.10 -11.29
C LYS A 210 26.92 -10.67 -10.88
N PRO A 211 27.11 -9.73 -11.84
CA PRO A 211 27.23 -8.32 -11.55
C PRO A 211 26.01 -7.77 -10.81
N LEU A 212 26.26 -6.80 -9.91
CA LEU A 212 25.20 -6.08 -9.21
C LEU A 212 24.81 -4.86 -10.06
N PRO A 213 23.52 -4.72 -10.45
CA PRO A 213 23.08 -3.55 -11.18
C PRO A 213 23.03 -2.35 -10.22
N VAL A 214 23.80 -1.30 -10.54
CA VAL A 214 23.80 -0.02 -9.81
C VAL A 214 23.22 1.06 -10.72
N TYR A 215 22.14 1.72 -10.27
CA TYR A 215 21.55 2.83 -11.00
C TYR A 215 22.31 4.12 -10.74
N GLY A 216 22.70 4.81 -11.82
CA GLY A 216 23.48 6.05 -11.75
C GLY A 216 24.80 5.87 -11.00
N LYS A 217 25.07 6.72 -10.01
CA LYS A 217 26.28 6.67 -9.17
C LYS A 217 26.10 5.81 -7.90
N GLY A 218 24.92 5.24 -7.68
CA GLY A 218 24.62 4.48 -6.45
C GLY A 218 24.37 5.35 -5.21
N GLU A 219 24.13 6.64 -5.38
CA GLU A 219 23.92 7.61 -4.29
C GLU A 219 22.47 7.67 -3.78
N ASN A 220 21.58 6.83 -4.34
CA ASN A 220 20.17 6.82 -3.94
C ASN A 220 20.00 6.33 -2.50
N VAL A 221 19.46 7.18 -1.64
CA VAL A 221 19.10 6.85 -0.25
C VAL A 221 17.66 6.34 -0.21
N ARG A 222 17.41 5.25 0.51
CA ARG A 222 16.10 4.68 0.74
C ARG A 222 15.92 4.35 2.21
N ASP A 223 14.72 4.58 2.73
CA ASP A 223 14.30 4.03 4.02
C ASP A 223 13.77 2.61 3.83
N TRP A 224 14.13 1.70 4.74
CA TRP A 224 13.81 0.29 4.66
C TRP A 224 12.95 -0.15 5.83
N LEU A 225 11.77 -0.69 5.52
CA LEU A 225 10.79 -1.17 6.47
C LEU A 225 10.70 -2.71 6.40
N TYR A 226 10.89 -3.38 7.54
CA TYR A 226 10.72 -4.82 7.59
C TYR A 226 9.25 -5.20 7.38
N VAL A 227 8.98 -6.14 6.46
CA VAL A 227 7.62 -6.44 6.00
C VAL A 227 6.67 -6.89 7.11
N VAL A 228 7.17 -7.64 8.09
CA VAL A 228 6.36 -8.08 9.24
C VAL A 228 5.97 -6.90 10.12
N ASP A 229 6.86 -5.91 10.26
CA ASP A 229 6.55 -4.69 10.99
C ASP A 229 5.52 -3.84 10.23
N HIS A 230 5.60 -3.82 8.90
CA HIS A 230 4.58 -3.19 8.09
C HIS A 230 3.22 -3.89 8.26
N ALA A 231 3.18 -5.22 8.19
CA ALA A 231 1.94 -5.98 8.40
C ALA A 231 1.29 -5.71 9.77
N ARG A 232 2.10 -5.63 10.83
CA ARG A 232 1.61 -5.26 12.17
C ARG A 232 1.09 -3.82 12.22
N ALA A 233 1.75 -2.87 11.52
CA ALA A 233 1.28 -1.50 11.45
C ALA A 233 -0.06 -1.40 10.72
N ILE A 234 -0.25 -2.16 9.64
CA ILE A 234 -1.52 -2.28 8.93
C ILE A 234 -2.61 -2.75 9.88
N ASP A 235 -2.39 -3.84 10.62
CA ASP A 235 -3.35 -4.38 11.59
C ASP A 235 -3.74 -3.33 12.64
N VAL A 236 -2.77 -2.67 13.26
CA VAL A 236 -3.04 -1.64 14.28
C VAL A 236 -3.81 -0.44 13.70
N ILE A 237 -3.47 0.01 12.50
CA ILE A 237 -4.12 1.16 11.88
C ILE A 237 -5.55 0.76 11.45
N PHE A 238 -5.70 -0.41 10.84
CA PHE A 238 -6.99 -0.90 10.38
C PHE A 238 -7.99 -1.09 11.51
N THR A 239 -7.54 -1.66 12.63
CA THR A 239 -8.41 -2.02 13.76
C THR A 239 -8.65 -0.89 14.75
N ARG A 240 -7.69 0.03 14.94
CA ARG A 240 -7.69 0.96 16.09
C ARG A 240 -7.64 2.44 15.72
N LYS A 241 -7.45 2.81 14.47
CA LYS A 241 -7.25 4.22 14.08
C LYS A 241 -8.44 4.77 13.30
N VAL A 242 -8.54 6.11 13.28
CA VAL A 242 -9.53 6.80 12.47
C VAL A 242 -9.18 6.76 10.99
N ALA A 243 -10.17 6.94 10.12
CA ALA A 243 -10.00 6.98 8.67
C ALA A 243 -9.27 8.26 8.23
N GLU A 244 -7.95 8.18 8.15
CA GLU A 244 -7.05 9.30 7.81
C GLU A 244 -5.84 8.80 7.00
N THR A 245 -4.92 9.72 6.69
CA THR A 245 -3.64 9.39 6.04
C THR A 245 -2.54 9.22 7.08
N TYR A 246 -1.80 8.10 7.00
CA TYR A 246 -0.66 7.78 7.87
C TYR A 246 0.60 7.53 7.06
N ASN A 247 1.78 7.78 7.65
CA ASN A 247 3.06 7.36 7.09
C ASN A 247 3.64 6.23 7.95
N ILE A 248 4.15 5.20 7.29
CA ILE A 248 4.78 4.04 7.92
C ILE A 248 6.19 3.93 7.40
N GLY A 249 7.18 4.15 8.27
CA GLY A 249 8.60 4.09 7.94
C GLY A 249 9.46 3.97 9.18
N ARG A 250 10.76 3.79 9.00
CA ARG A 250 11.71 3.78 10.10
C ARG A 250 11.93 5.21 10.58
N PHE A 251 11.88 5.41 11.89
CA PHE A 251 12.28 6.67 12.51
C PHE A 251 13.81 6.75 12.52
N GLN A 252 14.40 7.60 11.71
CA GLN A 252 15.78 8.03 11.93
C GLN A 252 15.78 9.18 12.92
N ARG A 253 16.51 9.01 14.03
CA ARG A 253 16.85 10.08 14.97
C ARG A 253 17.99 10.92 14.40
#